data_e533796ce55fbe3c319d280b0fa358cd
#
_entry.id   e533796ce55fbe3c319d280b0fa358cd
#
_cell.length_a   1.000
_cell.length_b   1.000
_cell.length_c   1.000
_cell.angle_alpha   90.00
_cell.angle_beta   90.00
_cell.angle_gamma   90.00
#
_symmetry.space_group_name_H-M   'P 1'
#
loop_
_entity.id
_entity.type
_entity.pdbx_description
1 polymer ?
#
loop_
_entity_poly.entity_id
_entity_poly.type
_entity_poly.pdbx_seq_one_letter_code
_entity_poly.pdbx_strand_id
1 'polypeptide(L)'
;MRNRKFFFIVFEGIEGSGKSYQSRKLYTAIKKIGLSVILTREPGGTKGAEKIREVILKDYFHLDSKEKFDKYTDTLLYLAARNEHIQNKIKPAISKKKIVICDRFIDSTFAYQVYGKGVNKNFVNLVHKYILGNIKPDMTFILKVNISKALQRLKKRVTKKNRYDKFSKNFYIKAQKAFIKIAKKNKKKYYIFDNSENYKNLEKSIFKLVRSKLIK
;
A
#
# COMPACT_ATOMS: atom_id res chain seq x y z
N MET A 1 16.43 -22.02 16.65
CA MET A 1 15.47 -21.03 16.05
C MET A 1 16.08 -19.65 16.16
N ARG A 2 16.46 -19.00 15.03
CA ARG A 2 17.00 -17.63 15.06
C ARG A 2 15.92 -16.67 15.56
N ASN A 3 16.29 -15.77 16.45
CA ASN A 3 15.47 -14.73 17.10
C ASN A 3 14.88 -13.77 16.04
N ARG A 4 13.79 -14.15 15.37
CA ARG A 4 13.15 -13.31 14.35
C ARG A 4 12.45 -12.14 15.03
N LYS A 5 12.96 -10.94 14.83
CA LYS A 5 12.42 -9.72 15.43
C LYS A 5 10.96 -9.46 15.01
N PHE A 6 10.62 -9.58 13.76
CA PHE A 6 9.28 -9.52 13.11
C PHE A 6 9.47 -9.56 11.59
N PHE A 7 8.39 -9.67 10.82
CA PHE A 7 8.48 -9.63 9.37
C PHE A 7 7.35 -8.76 8.79
N PHE A 8 7.73 -7.74 8.03
CA PHE A 8 6.80 -6.75 7.49
C PHE A 8 6.77 -6.80 5.97
N ILE A 9 5.60 -7.17 5.42
CA ILE A 9 5.36 -7.35 3.99
C ILE A 9 4.38 -6.27 3.53
N VAL A 10 4.70 -5.62 2.41
CA VAL A 10 3.87 -4.57 1.82
C VAL A 10 3.50 -4.94 0.39
N PHE A 11 2.25 -4.67 0.01
CA PHE A 11 1.77 -4.74 -1.36
C PHE A 11 1.53 -3.32 -1.89
N GLU A 12 2.13 -3.00 -3.02
CA GLU A 12 2.05 -1.70 -3.67
C GLU A 12 1.65 -1.82 -5.14
N GLY A 13 1.19 -0.73 -5.72
CA GLY A 13 0.74 -0.64 -7.10
C GLY A 13 -0.50 0.22 -7.24
N ILE A 14 -0.93 0.51 -8.47
CA ILE A 14 -2.10 1.34 -8.75
C ILE A 14 -3.42 0.64 -8.35
N GLU A 15 -4.53 1.38 -8.35
CA GLU A 15 -5.87 0.83 -8.22
C GLU A 15 -6.12 -0.21 -9.33
N GLY A 16 -6.88 -1.25 -9.02
CA GLY A 16 -7.15 -2.35 -9.94
C GLY A 16 -5.97 -3.30 -10.20
N SER A 17 -4.79 -3.08 -9.58
CA SER A 17 -3.64 -3.98 -9.73
C SER A 17 -3.75 -5.31 -8.96
N GLY A 18 -4.77 -5.48 -8.11
CA GLY A 18 -5.02 -6.73 -7.39
C GLY A 18 -4.33 -6.87 -6.04
N LYS A 19 -3.76 -5.80 -5.48
CA LYS A 19 -3.09 -5.80 -4.16
C LYS A 19 -3.93 -6.45 -3.05
N SER A 20 -5.13 -5.95 -2.86
CA SER A 20 -6.02 -6.42 -1.78
C SER A 20 -6.43 -7.89 -1.95
N TYR A 21 -6.44 -8.41 -3.16
CA TYR A 21 -6.65 -9.82 -3.41
C TYR A 21 -5.42 -10.63 -3.00
N GLN A 22 -4.23 -10.26 -3.49
CA GLN A 22 -2.99 -10.98 -3.22
C GLN A 22 -2.58 -10.91 -1.74
N SER A 23 -2.78 -9.77 -1.08
CA SER A 23 -2.49 -9.62 0.35
C SER A 23 -3.39 -10.51 1.21
N ARG A 24 -4.70 -10.65 0.87
CA ARG A 24 -5.61 -11.58 1.54
C ARG A 24 -5.23 -13.03 1.31
N LYS A 25 -4.85 -13.40 0.08
CA LYS A 25 -4.41 -14.77 -0.23
C LYS A 25 -3.13 -15.14 0.53
N LEU A 26 -2.16 -14.24 0.57
CA LEU A 26 -0.95 -14.44 1.35
C LEU A 26 -1.25 -14.57 2.86
N TYR A 27 -2.12 -13.72 3.40
CA TYR A 27 -2.57 -13.80 4.79
C TYR A 27 -3.16 -15.18 5.11
N THR A 28 -4.09 -15.67 4.29
CA THR A 28 -4.72 -16.98 4.47
C THR A 28 -3.68 -18.11 4.39
N ALA A 29 -2.75 -18.04 3.44
CA ALA A 29 -1.69 -19.06 3.28
C ALA A 29 -0.73 -19.11 4.49
N ILE A 30 -0.33 -17.93 5.00
CA ILE A 30 0.54 -17.85 6.19
C ILE A 30 -0.19 -18.36 7.44
N LYS A 31 -1.48 -18.00 7.61
CA LYS A 31 -2.30 -18.49 8.72
C LYS A 31 -2.46 -20.02 8.68
N LYS A 32 -2.63 -20.62 7.49
CA LYS A 32 -2.75 -22.07 7.33
C LYS A 32 -1.51 -22.86 7.76
N ILE A 33 -0.32 -22.25 7.70
CA ILE A 33 0.92 -22.88 8.19
C ILE A 33 1.22 -22.55 9.66
N GLY A 34 0.23 -22.08 10.43
CA GLY A 34 0.31 -21.86 11.88
C GLY A 34 1.08 -20.61 12.31
N LEU A 35 1.48 -19.71 11.40
CA LEU A 35 2.23 -18.52 11.77
C LEU A 35 1.31 -17.37 12.18
N SER A 36 1.70 -16.64 13.25
CA SER A 36 0.96 -15.47 13.71
C SER A 36 1.11 -14.31 12.75
N VAL A 37 0.00 -13.87 12.15
CA VAL A 37 -0.01 -12.88 11.09
C VAL A 37 -1.21 -11.94 11.24
N ILE A 38 -1.01 -10.67 10.88
CA ILE A 38 -2.10 -9.70 10.72
C ILE A 38 -2.14 -9.18 9.28
N LEU A 39 -3.34 -8.88 8.82
CA LEU A 39 -3.57 -8.17 7.56
C LEU A 39 -4.12 -6.78 7.87
N THR A 40 -3.55 -5.77 7.25
CA THR A 40 -3.95 -4.37 7.41
C THR A 40 -3.80 -3.60 6.11
N ARG A 41 -4.16 -2.31 6.11
CA ARG A 41 -4.10 -1.45 4.91
C ARG A 41 -3.88 0.01 5.25
N GLU A 42 -3.42 0.78 4.28
CA GLU A 42 -3.36 2.25 4.34
C GLU A 42 -4.09 2.92 3.14
N PRO A 43 -4.63 4.13 3.36
CA PRO A 43 -4.89 4.73 4.66
C PRO A 43 -5.97 3.93 5.41
N GLY A 44 -5.87 3.83 6.74
CA GLY A 44 -6.81 3.08 7.58
C GLY A 44 -6.13 2.06 8.50
N GLY A 45 -6.86 1.01 8.89
CA GLY A 45 -6.36 -0.11 9.70
C GLY A 45 -6.52 0.05 11.21
N THR A 46 -6.90 1.23 11.70
CA THR A 46 -7.28 1.52 13.10
C THR A 46 -8.51 2.41 13.12
N LYS A 47 -9.21 2.52 14.24
CA LYS A 47 -10.41 3.36 14.34
C LYS A 47 -10.11 4.82 13.93
N GLY A 48 -9.04 5.42 14.47
CA GLY A 48 -8.64 6.79 14.13
C GLY A 48 -8.24 6.94 12.66
N ALA A 49 -7.39 6.03 12.16
CA ALA A 49 -6.97 6.04 10.75
C ALA A 49 -8.13 5.83 9.78
N GLU A 50 -9.16 5.03 10.13
CA GLU A 50 -10.36 4.87 9.28
C GLU A 50 -11.19 6.17 9.25
N LYS A 51 -11.28 6.92 10.34
CA LYS A 51 -11.93 8.24 10.33
C LYS A 51 -11.20 9.24 9.41
N ILE A 52 -9.88 9.28 9.51
CA ILE A 52 -9.09 10.10 8.59
C ILE A 52 -9.25 9.60 7.15
N ARG A 53 -9.30 8.27 6.92
CA ARG A 53 -9.58 7.69 5.61
C ARG A 53 -10.92 8.14 5.03
N GLU A 54 -11.96 8.23 5.86
CA GLU A 54 -13.28 8.74 5.43
C GLU A 54 -13.12 10.15 4.86
N VAL A 55 -12.40 11.05 5.57
CA VAL A 55 -12.09 12.40 5.08
C VAL A 55 -11.31 12.36 3.77
N ILE A 56 -10.28 11.52 3.68
CA ILE A 56 -9.44 11.40 2.47
C ILE A 56 -10.24 10.95 1.25
N LEU A 57 -11.12 9.96 1.41
CA LEU A 57 -11.76 9.28 0.28
C LEU A 57 -13.13 9.86 -0.09
N LYS A 58 -13.78 10.54 0.84
CA LYS A 58 -15.06 11.18 0.58
C LYS A 58 -14.85 12.40 -0.31
N ASP A 59 -15.67 12.53 -1.31
CA ASP A 59 -15.73 13.70 -2.15
C ASP A 59 -16.60 14.75 -1.42
N TYR A 60 -15.97 15.52 -0.54
CA TYR A 60 -16.67 16.61 0.19
C TYR A 60 -16.96 17.81 -0.70
N PHE A 61 -16.17 17.96 -1.75
CA PHE A 61 -16.33 19.03 -2.70
C PHE A 61 -17.17 18.53 -3.87
N HIS A 62 -18.41 18.98 -3.97
CA HIS A 62 -19.28 18.65 -5.10
C HIS A 62 -18.61 18.99 -6.43
N LEU A 63 -19.03 18.33 -7.51
CA LEU A 63 -18.46 18.52 -8.85
C LEU A 63 -18.40 19.97 -9.29
N ASP A 64 -19.32 20.80 -8.80
CA ASP A 64 -19.45 22.24 -9.11
C ASP A 64 -18.60 23.15 -8.20
N SER A 65 -18.01 22.62 -7.14
CA SER A 65 -17.15 23.41 -6.26
C SER A 65 -15.75 23.53 -6.85
N LYS A 66 -15.24 24.77 -6.90
CA LYS A 66 -13.83 25.05 -7.23
C LYS A 66 -12.89 24.68 -6.08
N GLU A 67 -13.41 24.49 -4.87
CA GLU A 67 -12.62 24.09 -3.70
C GLU A 67 -12.16 22.65 -3.80
N LYS A 68 -10.91 22.43 -3.43
CA LYS A 68 -10.28 21.10 -3.30
C LYS A 68 -9.24 21.17 -2.20
N PHE A 69 -9.00 20.06 -1.53
CA PHE A 69 -7.83 20.00 -0.66
C PHE A 69 -6.56 20.38 -1.42
N ASP A 70 -5.81 21.34 -0.88
CA ASP A 70 -4.45 21.58 -1.32
C ASP A 70 -3.63 20.29 -1.25
N LYS A 71 -2.64 20.17 -2.13
CA LYS A 71 -1.81 18.96 -2.22
C LYS A 71 -1.06 18.63 -0.91
N TYR A 72 -0.70 19.65 -0.12
CA TYR A 72 -0.05 19.43 1.18
C TYR A 72 -1.05 19.02 2.24
N THR A 73 -2.24 19.64 2.31
CA THR A 73 -3.32 19.21 3.20
C THR A 73 -3.70 17.76 2.94
N ASP A 74 -3.90 17.40 1.66
CA ASP A 74 -4.16 16.01 1.27
C ASP A 74 -3.05 15.06 1.72
N THR A 75 -1.80 15.45 1.54
CA THR A 75 -0.63 14.64 1.94
C THR A 75 -0.54 14.49 3.45
N LEU A 76 -0.78 15.57 4.20
CA LEU A 76 -0.79 15.53 5.68
C LEU A 76 -1.85 14.60 6.22
N LEU A 77 -3.03 14.54 5.62
CA LEU A 77 -4.07 13.57 5.99
C LEU A 77 -3.60 12.12 5.81
N TYR A 78 -2.90 11.80 4.71
CA TYR A 78 -2.29 10.47 4.53
C TYR A 78 -1.23 10.17 5.58
N LEU A 79 -0.39 11.15 5.90
CA LEU A 79 0.68 10.99 6.88
C LEU A 79 0.11 10.86 8.30
N ALA A 80 -0.96 11.61 8.63
CA ALA A 80 -1.67 11.48 9.90
C ALA A 80 -2.31 10.08 10.05
N ALA A 81 -3.03 9.60 9.02
CA ALA A 81 -3.61 8.26 9.02
C ALA A 81 -2.53 7.18 9.18
N ARG A 82 -1.36 7.36 8.55
CA ARG A 82 -0.21 6.46 8.68
C ARG A 82 0.35 6.46 10.09
N ASN A 83 0.51 7.62 10.70
CA ASN A 83 0.98 7.70 12.08
C ASN A 83 0.05 6.94 13.03
N GLU A 84 -1.27 7.18 12.95
CA GLU A 84 -2.28 6.44 13.71
C GLU A 84 -2.19 4.92 13.50
N HIS A 85 -2.02 4.50 12.24
CA HIS A 85 -1.88 3.10 11.88
C HIS A 85 -0.60 2.47 12.45
N ILE A 86 0.50 3.19 12.39
CA ILE A 86 1.79 2.74 12.94
C ILE A 86 1.70 2.57 14.45
N GLN A 87 1.24 3.61 15.17
CA GLN A 87 1.21 3.59 16.64
C GLN A 87 0.25 2.52 17.17
N ASN A 88 -0.96 2.43 16.61
CA ASN A 88 -2.05 1.64 17.16
C ASN A 88 -2.24 0.26 16.51
N LYS A 89 -1.49 -0.08 15.45
CA LYS A 89 -1.60 -1.38 14.78
C LYS A 89 -0.26 -2.04 14.49
N ILE A 90 0.65 -1.33 13.77
CA ILE A 90 1.91 -1.93 13.32
C ILE A 90 2.84 -2.17 14.51
N LYS A 91 3.12 -1.16 15.33
CA LYS A 91 3.98 -1.30 16.51
C LYS A 91 3.51 -2.39 17.49
N PRO A 92 2.23 -2.43 17.87
CA PRO A 92 1.72 -3.53 18.71
C PRO A 92 1.83 -4.92 18.08
N ALA A 93 1.73 -5.03 16.76
CA ALA A 93 1.91 -6.30 16.08
C ALA A 93 3.38 -6.72 16.07
N ILE A 94 4.30 -5.77 15.84
CA ILE A 94 5.74 -5.98 15.89
C ILE A 94 6.20 -6.43 17.29
N SER A 95 5.74 -5.76 18.36
CA SER A 95 6.09 -6.13 19.74
C SER A 95 5.63 -7.56 20.08
N LYS A 96 4.49 -8.00 19.52
CA LYS A 96 3.99 -9.38 19.63
C LYS A 96 4.61 -10.35 18.60
N LYS A 97 5.71 -9.97 17.94
CA LYS A 97 6.42 -10.77 16.92
C LYS A 97 5.54 -11.32 15.79
N LYS A 98 4.43 -10.63 15.47
CA LYS A 98 3.54 -11.04 14.39
C LYS A 98 4.10 -10.65 13.02
N ILE A 99 3.79 -11.46 12.01
CA ILE A 99 3.97 -11.06 10.61
C ILE A 99 2.92 -9.98 10.30
N VAL A 100 3.34 -8.89 9.70
CA VAL A 100 2.45 -7.81 9.25
C VAL A 100 2.37 -7.84 7.74
N ILE A 101 1.16 -7.94 7.18
CA ILE A 101 0.90 -7.75 5.76
C ILE A 101 0.09 -6.46 5.61
N CYS A 102 0.59 -5.51 4.82
CA CYS A 102 -0.06 -4.24 4.60
C CYS A 102 -0.35 -4.00 3.11
N ASP A 103 -1.61 -3.68 2.80
CA ASP A 103 -2.01 -3.20 1.48
C ASP A 103 -1.78 -1.69 1.42
N ARG A 104 -0.73 -1.25 0.77
CA ARG A 104 -0.12 0.08 0.68
C ARG A 104 0.66 0.50 1.93
N PHE A 105 1.73 1.25 1.70
CA PHE A 105 2.55 1.89 2.71
C PHE A 105 3.23 3.14 2.12
N ILE A 106 4.48 3.38 2.47
CA ILE A 106 5.21 4.61 2.15
C ILE A 106 5.31 4.91 0.65
N ASP A 107 5.46 3.88 -0.19
CA ASP A 107 5.67 4.07 -1.63
C ASP A 107 4.44 4.61 -2.33
N SER A 108 3.24 4.32 -1.79
CA SER A 108 2.01 4.96 -2.25
C SER A 108 2.06 6.48 -2.10
N THR A 109 2.60 7.02 -0.99
CA THR A 109 2.75 8.47 -0.82
C THR A 109 3.72 9.06 -1.84
N PHE A 110 4.85 8.40 -2.09
CA PHE A 110 5.75 8.85 -3.15
C PHE A 110 5.10 8.79 -4.52
N ALA A 111 4.45 7.67 -4.87
CA ALA A 111 3.85 7.51 -6.19
C ALA A 111 2.72 8.52 -6.46
N TYR A 112 1.85 8.74 -5.49
CA TYR A 112 0.65 9.57 -5.67
C TYR A 112 0.88 11.03 -5.32
N GLN A 113 1.46 11.34 -4.16
CA GLN A 113 1.62 12.72 -3.71
C GLN A 113 2.87 13.36 -4.34
N VAL A 114 4.03 12.70 -4.30
CA VAL A 114 5.26 13.30 -4.84
C VAL A 114 5.24 13.28 -6.37
N TYR A 115 5.19 12.08 -6.98
CA TYR A 115 5.26 11.96 -8.44
C TYR A 115 3.95 12.29 -9.15
N GLY A 116 2.80 12.03 -8.51
CA GLY A 116 1.49 12.31 -9.09
C GLY A 116 1.04 13.76 -8.95
N LYS A 117 1.16 14.34 -7.74
CA LYS A 117 0.66 15.69 -7.41
C LYS A 117 1.74 16.75 -7.28
N GLY A 118 3.02 16.40 -7.41
CA GLY A 118 4.13 17.35 -7.30
C GLY A 118 4.37 17.90 -5.89
N VAL A 119 4.11 17.09 -4.85
CA VAL A 119 4.47 17.44 -3.47
C VAL A 119 5.99 17.35 -3.31
N ASN A 120 6.55 18.25 -2.53
CA ASN A 120 7.99 18.27 -2.28
C ASN A 120 8.44 16.97 -1.60
N LYS A 121 9.41 16.29 -2.21
CA LYS A 121 9.94 15.01 -1.73
C LYS A 121 10.61 15.13 -0.35
N ASN A 122 11.33 16.25 -0.12
CA ASN A 122 12.03 16.44 1.15
C ASN A 122 11.05 16.63 2.31
N PHE A 123 9.91 17.33 2.08
CA PHE A 123 8.82 17.41 3.04
C PHE A 123 8.30 16.02 3.44
N VAL A 124 8.00 15.16 2.45
CA VAL A 124 7.51 13.81 2.71
C VAL A 124 8.56 12.97 3.45
N ASN A 125 9.83 13.07 3.06
CA ASN A 125 10.92 12.38 3.75
C ASN A 125 11.09 12.85 5.20
N LEU A 126 11.00 14.16 5.44
CA LEU A 126 11.12 14.73 6.79
C LEU A 126 10.03 14.18 7.71
N VAL A 127 8.77 14.26 7.30
CA VAL A 127 7.67 13.74 8.11
C VAL A 127 7.78 12.23 8.31
N HIS A 128 8.14 11.47 7.26
CA HIS A 128 8.37 10.03 7.38
C HIS A 128 9.48 9.69 8.39
N LYS A 129 10.54 10.49 8.45
CA LYS A 129 11.62 10.29 9.44
C LYS A 129 11.07 10.28 10.88
N TYR A 130 10.13 11.17 11.19
CA TYR A 130 9.52 11.25 12.54
C TYR A 130 8.51 10.12 12.80
N ILE A 131 7.61 9.84 11.86
CA ILE A 131 6.50 8.91 12.11
C ILE A 131 6.90 7.43 11.96
N LEU A 132 7.86 7.10 11.09
CA LEU A 132 8.27 5.71 10.84
C LEU A 132 9.27 5.19 11.89
N GLY A 133 10.17 6.05 12.38
CA GLY A 133 11.30 5.60 13.19
C GLY A 133 12.08 4.50 12.43
N ASN A 134 12.26 3.36 13.07
CA ASN A 134 12.96 2.20 12.51
C ASN A 134 12.05 1.23 11.72
N ILE A 135 10.77 1.55 11.54
CA ILE A 135 9.83 0.66 10.85
C ILE A 135 10.08 0.73 9.35
N LYS A 136 10.53 -0.40 8.78
CA LYS A 136 10.78 -0.56 7.34
C LYS A 136 10.26 -1.92 6.88
N PRO A 137 9.63 -2.02 5.71
CA PRO A 137 9.28 -3.30 5.14
C PRO A 137 10.51 -4.19 4.90
N ASP A 138 10.35 -5.49 5.16
CA ASP A 138 11.32 -6.52 4.80
C ASP A 138 11.17 -6.92 3.33
N MET A 139 9.92 -6.95 2.87
CA MET A 139 9.57 -7.24 1.48
C MET A 139 8.46 -6.29 1.00
N THR A 140 8.62 -5.77 -0.21
CA THR A 140 7.59 -4.99 -0.91
C THR A 140 7.30 -5.61 -2.26
N PHE A 141 6.04 -5.94 -2.50
CA PHE A 141 5.55 -6.46 -3.77
C PHE A 141 4.91 -5.33 -4.57
N ILE A 142 5.51 -4.99 -5.70
CA ILE A 142 4.90 -4.06 -6.67
C ILE A 142 4.08 -4.88 -7.67
N LEU A 143 2.77 -4.71 -7.63
CA LEU A 143 1.89 -5.33 -8.61
C LEU A 143 1.69 -4.37 -9.78
N LYS A 144 2.41 -4.61 -10.85
CA LYS A 144 2.24 -3.96 -12.14
C LYS A 144 1.03 -4.56 -12.85
N VAL A 145 0.32 -3.74 -13.61
CA VAL A 145 -0.85 -4.18 -14.39
C VAL A 145 -0.99 -3.33 -15.66
N ASN A 146 -1.54 -3.92 -16.72
CA ASN A 146 -1.96 -3.14 -17.88
C ASN A 146 -3.02 -2.10 -17.45
N ILE A 147 -2.82 -0.83 -17.80
CA ILE A 147 -3.67 0.28 -17.33
C ILE A 147 -5.13 0.10 -17.75
N SER A 148 -5.37 -0.33 -19.00
CA SER A 148 -6.74 -0.57 -19.49
C SER A 148 -7.43 -1.68 -18.68
N LYS A 149 -6.71 -2.77 -18.38
CA LYS A 149 -7.23 -3.84 -17.50
C LYS A 149 -7.50 -3.35 -16.08
N ALA A 150 -6.62 -2.50 -15.52
CA ALA A 150 -6.84 -1.92 -14.21
C ALA A 150 -8.12 -1.08 -14.16
N LEU A 151 -8.32 -0.19 -15.16
CA LEU A 151 -9.52 0.64 -15.29
C LEU A 151 -10.77 -0.21 -15.49
N GLN A 152 -10.69 -1.27 -16.28
CA GLN A 152 -11.80 -2.21 -16.49
C GLN A 152 -12.22 -2.91 -15.18
N ARG A 153 -11.23 -3.34 -14.35
CA ARG A 153 -11.49 -3.93 -13.04
C ARG A 153 -12.13 -2.92 -12.08
N LEU A 154 -11.73 -1.65 -12.14
CA LEU A 154 -12.34 -0.59 -11.32
C LEU A 154 -13.80 -0.33 -11.72
N LYS A 155 -14.12 -0.33 -13.01
CA LYS A 155 -15.52 -0.19 -13.50
C LYS A 155 -16.42 -1.33 -13.01
N LYS A 156 -15.89 -2.56 -12.93
CA LYS A 156 -16.63 -3.76 -12.46
C LYS A 156 -16.73 -3.86 -10.93
N ARG A 157 -16.09 -2.97 -10.20
CA ARG A 157 -16.09 -3.02 -8.72
C ARG A 157 -17.45 -2.59 -8.18
N VAL A 158 -18.08 -3.47 -7.40
CA VAL A 158 -19.40 -3.25 -6.78
C VAL A 158 -19.34 -2.23 -5.62
N THR A 159 -18.16 -2.03 -5.00
CA THR A 159 -18.00 -1.09 -3.88
C THR A 159 -18.12 0.36 -4.31
N LYS A 160 -18.59 1.22 -3.39
CA LYS A 160 -18.74 2.67 -3.62
C LYS A 160 -17.47 3.27 -4.21
N LYS A 161 -17.62 3.99 -5.32
CA LYS A 161 -16.52 4.72 -5.96
C LYS A 161 -15.96 5.77 -5.01
N ASN A 162 -14.67 6.01 -5.07
CA ASN A 162 -14.00 7.06 -4.32
C ASN A 162 -13.28 8.03 -5.27
N ARG A 163 -12.75 9.13 -4.74
CA ARG A 163 -12.11 10.17 -5.57
C ARG A 163 -10.96 9.66 -6.44
N TYR A 164 -10.28 8.57 -6.06
CA TYR A 164 -9.19 8.00 -6.87
C TYR A 164 -9.69 7.31 -8.12
N ASP A 165 -10.91 6.78 -8.11
CA ASP A 165 -11.51 6.13 -9.29
C ASP A 165 -11.80 7.15 -10.42
N LYS A 166 -11.77 8.46 -10.11
CA LYS A 166 -11.97 9.56 -11.06
C LYS A 166 -10.67 10.05 -11.71
N PHE A 167 -9.49 9.55 -11.32
CA PHE A 167 -8.23 10.01 -11.88
C PHE A 167 -8.05 9.61 -13.34
N SER A 168 -7.35 10.47 -14.09
CA SER A 168 -7.09 10.23 -15.50
C SER A 168 -6.18 9.01 -15.73
N LYS A 169 -6.28 8.41 -16.92
CA LYS A 169 -5.37 7.35 -17.36
C LYS A 169 -3.90 7.75 -17.23
N ASN A 170 -3.57 9.01 -17.56
CA ASN A 170 -2.21 9.54 -17.45
C ASN A 170 -1.70 9.58 -16.00
N PHE A 171 -2.58 9.88 -15.04
CA PHE A 171 -2.22 9.83 -13.63
C PHE A 171 -1.82 8.41 -13.19
N TYR A 172 -2.58 7.39 -13.58
CA TYR A 172 -2.26 6.00 -13.28
C TYR A 172 -0.96 5.53 -13.96
N ILE A 173 -0.69 5.99 -15.19
CA ILE A 173 0.58 5.72 -15.88
C ILE A 173 1.75 6.31 -15.09
N LYS A 174 1.64 7.58 -14.67
CA LYS A 174 2.69 8.25 -13.86
C LYS A 174 2.91 7.53 -12.54
N ALA A 175 1.83 7.20 -11.82
CA ALA A 175 1.92 6.48 -10.55
C ALA A 175 2.56 5.09 -10.70
N GLN A 176 2.17 4.31 -11.72
CA GLN A 176 2.78 2.99 -11.95
C GLN A 176 4.27 3.10 -12.32
N LYS A 177 4.65 4.07 -13.16
CA LYS A 177 6.05 4.35 -13.47
C LYS A 177 6.84 4.70 -12.21
N ALA A 178 6.24 5.47 -11.28
CA ALA A 178 6.86 5.83 -10.01
C ALA A 178 7.09 4.60 -9.12
N PHE A 179 6.11 3.71 -8.94
CA PHE A 179 6.29 2.45 -8.21
C PHE A 179 7.43 1.61 -8.78
N ILE A 180 7.48 1.46 -10.10
CA ILE A 180 8.54 0.70 -10.77
C ILE A 180 9.91 1.37 -10.56
N LYS A 181 9.99 2.71 -10.66
CA LYS A 181 11.22 3.47 -10.42
C LYS A 181 11.74 3.29 -8.99
N ILE A 182 10.85 3.33 -7.99
CA ILE A 182 11.18 3.11 -6.58
C ILE A 182 11.72 1.69 -6.39
N ALA A 183 11.04 0.69 -6.92
CA ALA A 183 11.43 -0.72 -6.78
C ALA A 183 12.80 -1.02 -7.41
N LYS A 184 13.10 -0.45 -8.58
CA LYS A 184 14.39 -0.65 -9.27
C LYS A 184 15.59 -0.14 -8.47
N LYS A 185 15.40 0.82 -7.55
CA LYS A 185 16.46 1.36 -6.69
C LYS A 185 16.84 0.45 -5.52
N ASN A 186 15.98 -0.50 -5.17
CA ASN A 186 16.23 -1.40 -4.04
C ASN A 186 15.80 -2.84 -4.35
N LYS A 187 16.50 -3.47 -5.28
CA LYS A 187 16.21 -4.83 -5.76
C LYS A 187 16.25 -5.92 -4.67
N LYS A 188 16.94 -5.68 -3.54
CA LYS A 188 17.05 -6.67 -2.44
C LYS A 188 15.74 -6.88 -1.69
N LYS A 189 14.86 -5.86 -1.64
CA LYS A 189 13.61 -5.89 -0.88
C LYS A 189 12.36 -5.76 -1.74
N TYR A 190 12.50 -5.38 -3.00
CA TYR A 190 11.37 -5.12 -3.90
C TYR A 190 11.26 -6.21 -4.96
N TYR A 191 10.04 -6.69 -5.15
CA TYR A 191 9.68 -7.72 -6.12
C TYR A 191 8.57 -7.18 -7.01
N ILE A 192 8.84 -7.09 -8.32
CA ILE A 192 7.87 -6.59 -9.29
C ILE A 192 7.21 -7.78 -9.96
N PHE A 193 5.88 -7.87 -9.88
CA PHE A 193 5.09 -8.88 -10.55
C PHE A 193 4.09 -8.22 -11.51
N ASP A 194 3.95 -8.80 -12.70
CA ASP A 194 2.87 -8.43 -13.61
C ASP A 194 1.61 -9.23 -13.22
N ASN A 195 0.57 -8.50 -12.84
CA ASN A 195 -0.73 -9.06 -12.45
C ASN A 195 -1.81 -8.76 -13.50
N SER A 196 -1.40 -8.67 -14.77
CA SER A 196 -2.34 -8.41 -15.86
C SER A 196 -3.23 -9.61 -16.17
N GLU A 197 -2.74 -10.85 -16.03
CA GLU A 197 -3.43 -12.03 -16.53
C GLU A 197 -3.69 -13.15 -15.52
N ASN A 198 -2.72 -13.68 -14.86
CA ASN A 198 -2.87 -14.93 -14.10
C ASN A 198 -2.72 -14.76 -12.57
N TYR A 199 -3.83 -14.60 -11.86
CA TYR A 199 -3.84 -14.42 -10.41
C TYR A 199 -3.39 -15.65 -9.62
N LYS A 200 -3.77 -16.88 -10.04
CA LYS A 200 -3.50 -18.10 -9.28
C LYS A 200 -2.01 -18.45 -9.26
N ASN A 201 -1.32 -18.31 -10.39
CA ASN A 201 0.12 -18.56 -10.44
C ASN A 201 0.90 -17.52 -9.63
N LEU A 202 0.44 -16.27 -9.63
CA LEU A 202 1.05 -15.20 -8.84
C LEU A 202 0.92 -15.47 -7.34
N GLU A 203 -0.23 -15.98 -6.86
CA GLU A 203 -0.41 -16.38 -5.45
C GLU A 203 0.65 -17.37 -5.01
N LYS A 204 0.84 -18.45 -5.79
CA LYS A 204 1.84 -19.50 -5.51
C LYS A 204 3.26 -18.94 -5.49
N SER A 205 3.61 -18.06 -6.45
CA SER A 205 4.93 -17.44 -6.55
C SER A 205 5.22 -16.52 -5.36
N ILE A 206 4.26 -15.66 -4.97
CA ILE A 206 4.39 -14.79 -3.82
C ILE A 206 4.56 -15.62 -2.54
N PHE A 207 3.71 -16.63 -2.34
CA PHE A 207 3.79 -17.49 -1.14
C PHE A 207 5.11 -18.24 -1.06
N LYS A 208 5.58 -18.87 -2.15
CA LYS A 208 6.86 -19.57 -2.22
C LYS A 208 8.02 -18.65 -1.81
N LEU A 209 8.03 -17.42 -2.36
CA LEU A 209 9.07 -16.44 -2.07
C LEU A 209 9.04 -15.98 -0.61
N VAL A 210 7.86 -15.67 -0.06
CA VAL A 210 7.70 -15.30 1.35
C VAL A 210 8.12 -16.45 2.27
N ARG A 211 7.64 -17.67 2.00
CA ARG A 211 7.98 -18.86 2.78
C ARG A 211 9.49 -19.08 2.86
N SER A 212 10.21 -18.94 1.74
CA SER A 212 11.67 -19.10 1.71
C SER A 212 12.43 -18.06 2.57
N LYS A 213 11.82 -16.92 2.87
CA LYS A 213 12.38 -15.88 3.76
C LYS A 213 11.90 -16.02 5.21
N LEU A 214 10.75 -16.64 5.43
CA LEU A 214 10.20 -16.86 6.77
C LEU A 214 10.83 -18.06 7.48
N ILE A 215 11.25 -19.09 6.75
CA ILE A 215 11.73 -20.37 7.31
C ILE A 215 13.27 -20.42 7.37
N LYS A 216 13.96 -19.40 6.88
CA LYS A 216 15.41 -19.21 7.11
C LYS A 216 15.61 -18.61 8.50
#